data_32bde64bd8a4456d05191d63178ed269
#
_entry.id   32bde64bd8a4456d05191d63178ed269
#
_cell.length_a   1.000
_cell.length_b   1.000
_cell.length_c   1.000
_cell.angle_alpha   90.00
_cell.angle_beta   90.00
_cell.angle_gamma   90.00
#
_symmetry.space_group_name_H-M   'P 1'
#
loop_
_entity.id
_entity.type
_entity.pdbx_description
1 polymer ?
#
loop_
_entity_poly.entity_id
_entity_poly.type
_entity_poly.pdbx_seq_one_letter_code
_entity_poly.pdbx_strand_id
1 'polypeptide(L)'
;MQATFDHMVRRASLGILLIVASVSCSDGTSSDTESNQQNIVAVRDWSTTLQWEDCAGGLECTTFEVPYDYENPSIGTFILPATRRLADNLGERIGTLLINPGGPGVAALDFVAYADQIFSKSVIDQFDIIAWDPRGVGQSDPHIDCVDNMDDYFALDPSPDNESETKLLTSGAEVFASGCMTRSGDFLPYVSTINAASDIDVLRRSLNEELISYMGFSYGTSLGATWATLFPETVRAAVLDAAVDPTKGYVDDLLLQAGGFESSLNTFLTKCNTSQCSFMKIGESAEDAFDRILLSLDQNPIANESDRTFTNQGVAQTGIAGALYGDYQWPQLESALSAADLGDGQPLLILFDEYFGRDSSGLTDDSLDAYFGISCLDRDEPITPDQGLNLKSGLQDIAPRLGAGWIQEMLICANWKVAPRGGLAIRAETTNRIVVVGSTGDAATPLEGTRNMVTALGQARLVISPLEQHTTYGTDTCVTKIVDDYLLNLTDGPDITTCDSGA
;
A
#
# COMPACT_ATOMS: atom_id res chain seq x y z
N MET A 1 -24.10 -5.35 1.41
CA MET A 1 -23.18 -4.34 0.81
C MET A 1 -21.91 -4.23 1.61
N GLN A 2 -21.96 -4.07 2.95
CA GLN A 2 -20.80 -4.02 3.85
C GLN A 2 -19.91 -5.28 3.78
N ALA A 3 -20.50 -6.47 3.84
CA ALA A 3 -19.76 -7.73 3.86
C ALA A 3 -18.93 -8.02 2.59
N THR A 4 -19.33 -7.47 1.45
CA THR A 4 -18.65 -7.68 0.16
C THR A 4 -17.53 -6.66 -0.04
N PHE A 5 -17.72 -5.45 0.47
CA PHE A 5 -16.68 -4.43 0.56
C PHE A 5 -15.59 -4.86 1.53
N ASP A 6 -15.97 -5.45 2.67
CA ASP A 6 -15.05 -6.04 3.65
C ASP A 6 -14.18 -7.17 3.05
N HIS A 7 -14.75 -7.99 2.17
CA HIS A 7 -13.99 -9.06 1.49
C HIS A 7 -12.99 -8.52 0.47
N MET A 8 -13.30 -7.39 -0.14
CA MET A 8 -12.46 -6.77 -1.16
C MET A 8 -11.40 -5.86 -0.56
N VAL A 9 -11.78 -5.08 0.45
CA VAL A 9 -10.82 -4.33 1.28
C VAL A 9 -9.92 -5.30 2.03
N ARG A 10 -10.42 -6.47 2.45
CA ARG A 10 -9.61 -7.55 3.01
C ARG A 10 -8.57 -8.10 2.02
N ARG A 11 -8.89 -8.21 0.72
CA ARG A 11 -7.90 -8.61 -0.30
C ARG A 11 -6.97 -7.47 -0.71
N ALA A 12 -7.44 -6.24 -0.70
CA ALA A 12 -6.65 -5.07 -1.04
C ALA A 12 -5.87 -4.47 0.14
N SER A 13 -6.31 -4.73 1.39
CA SER A 13 -5.60 -4.25 2.60
C SER A 13 -4.41 -5.11 2.99
N LEU A 14 -4.26 -6.24 2.36
CA LEU A 14 -3.31 -7.28 2.71
C LEU A 14 -1.88 -7.06 2.23
N GLY A 15 -1.54 -5.95 1.70
CA GLY A 15 -0.21 -5.67 1.21
C GLY A 15 0.31 -4.28 1.55
N ILE A 16 -0.36 -3.56 2.45
CA ILE A 16 -0.03 -2.15 2.66
C ILE A 16 0.74 -1.97 3.96
N LEU A 17 1.98 -2.33 3.93
CA LEU A 17 2.96 -1.82 4.85
C LEU A 17 4.03 -1.08 4.06
N LEU A 18 4.06 0.21 4.24
CA LEU A 18 5.17 1.15 4.02
C LEU A 18 5.54 1.49 2.58
N ILE A 19 5.70 2.68 2.21
CA ILE A 19 6.64 3.71 2.29
C ILE A 19 6.89 4.54 1.10
N VAL A 20 7.52 5.59 1.34
CA VAL A 20 7.95 6.69 0.66
C VAL A 20 9.34 7.11 0.46
N ALA A 21 9.66 7.93 -0.41
CA ALA A 21 10.94 8.57 -0.61
C ALA A 21 11.00 10.03 -0.16
N SER A 22 12.13 10.44 0.33
CA SER A 22 12.44 11.79 0.72
C SER A 22 13.45 12.46 -0.16
N VAL A 23 13.47 13.76 -0.08
CA VAL A 23 14.50 14.60 -0.67
C VAL A 23 15.31 15.27 0.42
N SER A 24 16.61 15.06 0.40
CA SER A 24 17.58 15.91 1.09
C SER A 24 18.13 16.92 0.10
N CYS A 25 18.07 18.21 0.42
CA CYS A 25 18.73 19.26 -0.36
C CYS A 25 20.24 19.10 -0.27
N SER A 26 20.88 18.70 -1.35
CA SER A 26 22.26 19.03 -1.64
C SER A 26 22.35 19.60 -3.03
N ASP A 27 23.02 20.74 -3.19
CA ASP A 27 23.24 21.42 -4.45
C ASP A 27 23.93 20.50 -5.47
N GLY A 28 23.13 19.94 -6.37
CA GLY A 28 23.51 19.11 -7.49
C GLY A 28 22.49 19.21 -8.62
N THR A 29 22.05 20.44 -8.93
CA THR A 29 20.83 20.72 -9.71
C THR A 29 20.95 20.59 -11.23
N SER A 30 21.98 19.93 -11.79
CA SER A 30 22.11 19.83 -13.26
C SER A 30 21.99 18.41 -13.84
N SER A 31 22.29 17.35 -13.08
CA SER A 31 22.24 15.98 -13.64
C SER A 31 20.84 15.37 -13.59
N ASP A 32 20.08 15.63 -12.52
CA ASP A 32 18.77 14.99 -12.31
C ASP A 32 17.68 15.54 -13.24
N THR A 33 17.77 16.84 -13.60
CA THR A 33 16.84 17.47 -14.53
C THR A 33 17.08 17.02 -15.97
N GLU A 34 18.32 16.77 -16.36
CA GLU A 34 18.64 16.26 -17.71
C GLU A 34 18.25 14.78 -17.86
N SER A 35 18.49 13.93 -16.86
CA SER A 35 18.09 12.52 -16.89
C SER A 35 16.57 12.36 -16.89
N ASN A 36 15.85 13.12 -16.08
CA ASN A 36 14.38 13.11 -16.08
C ASN A 36 13.77 13.62 -17.41
N GLN A 37 14.36 14.64 -18.03
CA GLN A 37 13.89 15.09 -19.34
C GLN A 37 14.15 14.06 -20.45
N GLN A 38 15.26 13.34 -20.42
CA GLN A 38 15.56 12.26 -21.35
C GLN A 38 14.60 11.07 -21.17
N ASN A 39 14.28 10.70 -19.93
CA ASN A 39 13.31 9.65 -19.61
C ASN A 39 11.92 9.99 -20.16
N ILE A 40 11.44 11.21 -19.95
CA ILE A 40 10.14 11.68 -20.46
C ILE A 40 10.10 11.64 -22.00
N VAL A 41 11.18 11.99 -22.69
CA VAL A 41 11.26 11.92 -24.15
C VAL A 41 11.22 10.46 -24.62
N ALA A 42 11.96 9.59 -23.99
CA ALA A 42 11.98 8.15 -24.34
C ALA A 42 10.61 7.48 -24.13
N VAL A 43 9.91 7.82 -23.02
CA VAL A 43 8.54 7.34 -22.78
C VAL A 43 7.59 7.79 -23.89
N ARG A 44 7.70 9.03 -24.36
CA ARG A 44 6.84 9.58 -25.43
C ARG A 44 7.01 8.88 -26.79
N ASP A 45 8.15 8.26 -27.03
CA ASP A 45 8.41 7.52 -28.27
C ASP A 45 7.94 6.04 -28.20
N TRP A 46 7.67 5.52 -26.98
CA TRP A 46 7.19 4.16 -26.80
C TRP A 46 5.66 4.10 -26.90
N SER A 47 5.14 3.22 -27.74
CA SER A 47 3.71 2.98 -27.87
C SER A 47 3.43 1.51 -28.20
N THR A 48 2.29 1.04 -27.78
CA THR A 48 1.79 -0.30 -28.05
C THR A 48 0.36 -0.24 -28.56
N THR A 49 -0.12 -1.29 -29.20
CA THR A 49 -1.50 -1.39 -29.66
C THR A 49 -2.25 -2.36 -28.77
N LEU A 50 -3.27 -1.87 -28.07
CA LEU A 50 -4.10 -2.70 -27.22
C LEU A 50 -5.06 -3.55 -28.06
N GLN A 51 -5.12 -4.83 -27.74
CA GLN A 51 -6.12 -5.76 -28.27
C GLN A 51 -6.99 -6.22 -27.10
N TRP A 52 -8.18 -5.67 -27.00
CA TRP A 52 -9.13 -6.01 -25.96
C TRP A 52 -9.92 -7.26 -26.35
N GLU A 53 -10.02 -8.21 -25.44
CA GLU A 53 -10.77 -9.45 -25.59
C GLU A 53 -11.74 -9.59 -24.41
N ASP A 54 -12.91 -10.18 -24.65
CA ASP A 54 -13.86 -10.48 -23.58
C ASP A 54 -13.22 -11.42 -22.56
N CYS A 55 -13.27 -11.05 -21.30
CA CYS A 55 -12.90 -11.92 -20.18
C CYS A 55 -14.07 -12.09 -19.21
N ALA A 56 -13.90 -12.79 -18.10
CA ALA A 56 -15.01 -13.13 -17.23
C ALA A 56 -15.78 -11.91 -16.70
N GLY A 57 -17.07 -12.05 -16.43
CA GLY A 57 -17.90 -11.03 -15.75
C GLY A 57 -18.30 -9.83 -16.59
N GLY A 58 -18.21 -9.88 -17.92
CA GLY A 58 -18.53 -8.75 -18.80
C GLY A 58 -17.44 -7.70 -18.84
N LEU A 59 -16.23 -8.07 -18.45
CA LEU A 59 -15.03 -7.26 -18.52
C LEU A 59 -14.27 -7.54 -19.83
N GLU A 60 -13.38 -6.63 -20.19
CA GLU A 60 -12.45 -6.81 -21.29
C GLU A 60 -11.02 -6.76 -20.75
N CYS A 61 -10.18 -7.66 -21.24
CA CYS A 61 -8.79 -7.81 -20.83
C CYS A 61 -7.86 -7.57 -22.02
N THR A 62 -6.67 -7.09 -21.71
CA THR A 62 -5.59 -6.89 -22.69
C THR A 62 -4.24 -7.00 -21.99
N THR A 63 -3.18 -7.00 -22.79
CA THR A 63 -1.81 -6.80 -22.32
C THR A 63 -1.15 -5.69 -23.12
N PHE A 64 -0.18 -5.01 -22.51
CA PHE A 64 0.66 -4.04 -23.19
C PHE A 64 2.12 -4.21 -22.75
N GLU A 65 3.01 -3.92 -23.67
CA GLU A 65 4.45 -4.10 -23.47
C GLU A 65 5.10 -2.75 -23.09
N VAL A 66 6.00 -2.77 -22.11
CA VAL A 66 6.83 -1.62 -21.72
C VAL A 66 8.28 -2.07 -21.53
N PRO A 67 9.29 -1.23 -21.82
CA PRO A 67 10.68 -1.61 -21.62
C PRO A 67 11.03 -1.68 -20.13
N TYR A 68 12.02 -2.49 -19.77
CA TYR A 68 12.61 -2.43 -18.43
C TYR A 68 13.14 -1.01 -18.15
N ASP A 69 13.86 -0.46 -19.09
CA ASP A 69 14.46 0.85 -19.01
C ASP A 69 14.12 1.67 -20.25
N TYR A 70 13.43 2.79 -20.07
CA TYR A 70 13.06 3.69 -21.15
C TYR A 70 14.26 4.35 -21.85
N GLU A 71 15.40 4.48 -21.15
CA GLU A 71 16.65 5.00 -21.73
C GLU A 71 17.39 3.93 -22.54
N ASN A 72 17.18 2.65 -22.21
CA ASN A 72 17.79 1.52 -22.93
C ASN A 72 16.77 0.39 -23.16
N PRO A 73 15.80 0.57 -24.07
CA PRO A 73 14.70 -0.37 -24.27
C PRO A 73 15.10 -1.75 -24.83
N SER A 74 16.37 -1.94 -25.18
CA SER A 74 16.87 -3.22 -25.67
C SER A 74 17.24 -4.23 -24.57
N ILE A 75 17.23 -3.82 -23.29
CA ILE A 75 17.61 -4.69 -22.16
C ILE A 75 16.56 -5.79 -21.94
N GLY A 76 15.28 -5.47 -22.06
CA GLY A 76 14.15 -6.37 -21.85
C GLY A 76 12.84 -5.59 -21.73
N THR A 77 11.75 -6.32 -21.61
CA THR A 77 10.40 -5.74 -21.52
C THR A 77 9.57 -6.43 -20.45
N PHE A 78 8.62 -5.69 -19.89
CA PHE A 78 7.50 -6.23 -19.13
C PHE A 78 6.28 -6.34 -20.05
N ILE A 79 5.50 -7.39 -19.88
CA ILE A 79 4.15 -7.52 -20.41
C ILE A 79 3.20 -7.25 -19.26
N LEU A 80 2.46 -6.14 -19.33
CA LEU A 80 1.57 -5.70 -18.27
C LEU A 80 0.12 -5.99 -18.65
N PRO A 81 -0.61 -6.80 -17.88
CA PRO A 81 -2.03 -7.04 -18.10
C PRO A 81 -2.85 -5.85 -17.61
N ALA A 82 -3.95 -5.61 -18.32
CA ALA A 82 -4.96 -4.62 -17.91
C ALA A 82 -6.37 -5.17 -18.12
N THR A 83 -7.26 -4.81 -17.20
CA THR A 83 -8.68 -5.14 -17.26
C THR A 83 -9.48 -3.86 -17.30
N ARG A 84 -10.56 -3.82 -18.10
CA ARG A 84 -11.48 -2.70 -18.13
C ARG A 84 -12.94 -3.12 -18.02
N ARG A 85 -13.71 -2.23 -17.39
CA ARG A 85 -15.16 -2.17 -17.42
C ARG A 85 -15.55 -0.93 -18.21
N LEU A 86 -16.31 -1.11 -19.27
CA LEU A 86 -16.81 0.02 -20.06
C LEU A 86 -17.89 0.79 -19.31
N ALA A 87 -18.01 2.09 -19.59
CA ALA A 87 -19.08 2.93 -19.10
C ALA A 87 -20.46 2.38 -19.51
N ASP A 88 -21.42 2.35 -18.58
CA ASP A 88 -22.78 1.86 -18.88
C ASP A 88 -23.52 2.77 -19.87
N ASN A 89 -23.23 4.08 -19.86
CA ASN A 89 -23.81 5.05 -20.78
C ASN A 89 -22.75 5.62 -21.73
N LEU A 90 -22.47 4.91 -22.80
CA LEU A 90 -21.48 5.33 -23.80
C LEU A 90 -21.78 6.72 -24.40
N GLY A 91 -23.03 7.18 -24.39
CA GLY A 91 -23.40 8.52 -24.89
C GLY A 91 -22.98 9.67 -23.97
N GLU A 92 -22.70 9.37 -22.72
CA GLU A 92 -22.27 10.34 -21.69
C GLU A 92 -20.85 10.02 -21.18
N ARG A 93 -20.13 9.13 -21.86
CA ARG A 93 -18.77 8.75 -21.48
C ARG A 93 -17.86 9.97 -21.40
N ILE A 94 -17.22 10.16 -20.24
CA ILE A 94 -16.26 11.23 -19.97
C ILE A 94 -14.87 10.85 -20.47
N GLY A 95 -14.47 9.59 -20.27
CA GLY A 95 -13.13 9.10 -20.59
C GLY A 95 -12.73 7.91 -19.72
N THR A 96 -11.43 7.71 -19.56
CA THR A 96 -10.86 6.66 -18.73
C THR A 96 -10.64 7.14 -17.30
N LEU A 97 -11.00 6.31 -16.32
CA LEU A 97 -10.59 6.38 -14.94
C LEU A 97 -9.62 5.20 -14.65
N LEU A 98 -8.34 5.49 -14.54
CA LEU A 98 -7.37 4.51 -14.07
C LEU A 98 -7.44 4.40 -12.57
N ILE A 99 -7.38 3.16 -12.04
CA ILE A 99 -7.41 2.90 -10.61
C ILE A 99 -6.21 2.06 -10.18
N ASN A 100 -5.67 2.36 -9.00
CA ASN A 100 -4.60 1.58 -8.40
C ASN A 100 -4.87 1.40 -6.90
N PRO A 101 -4.95 0.14 -6.39
CA PRO A 101 -5.28 -0.15 -5.00
C PRO A 101 -4.16 0.18 -4.02
N GLY A 102 -2.92 0.30 -4.48
CA GLY A 102 -1.75 0.56 -3.64
C GLY A 102 -0.89 -0.67 -3.37
N GLY A 103 -0.47 -0.81 -2.15
CA GLY A 103 0.56 -1.73 -1.69
C GLY A 103 1.82 -0.95 -1.32
N PRO A 104 2.87 -0.87 -2.16
CA PRO A 104 2.97 -1.42 -3.52
C PRO A 104 2.79 -2.94 -3.57
N GLY A 105 2.53 -3.46 -4.76
CA GLY A 105 2.51 -4.92 -4.97
C GLY A 105 1.13 -5.57 -5.01
N VAL A 106 0.06 -4.86 -4.62
CA VAL A 106 -1.30 -5.40 -4.72
C VAL A 106 -1.72 -5.49 -6.18
N ALA A 107 -2.11 -6.70 -6.62
CA ALA A 107 -2.65 -6.94 -7.95
C ALA A 107 -3.96 -6.15 -8.15
N ALA A 108 -4.06 -5.41 -9.26
CA ALA A 108 -5.13 -4.46 -9.47
C ALA A 108 -6.27 -4.97 -10.36
N LEU A 109 -6.05 -6.02 -11.14
CA LEU A 109 -7.00 -6.48 -12.16
C LEU A 109 -8.37 -6.81 -11.60
N ASP A 110 -8.40 -7.49 -10.46
CA ASP A 110 -9.66 -7.90 -9.79
C ASP A 110 -10.46 -6.70 -9.24
N PHE A 111 -9.81 -5.55 -9.04
CA PHE A 111 -10.48 -4.34 -8.55
C PHE A 111 -11.59 -3.87 -9.50
N VAL A 112 -11.38 -4.04 -10.80
CA VAL A 112 -12.37 -3.66 -11.81
C VAL A 112 -13.63 -4.52 -11.72
N ALA A 113 -13.49 -5.80 -11.35
CA ALA A 113 -14.63 -6.70 -11.16
C ALA A 113 -15.54 -6.25 -10.01
N TYR A 114 -15.02 -5.48 -9.07
CA TYR A 114 -15.77 -4.93 -7.93
C TYR A 114 -16.13 -3.44 -8.10
N ALA A 115 -15.92 -2.86 -9.27
CA ALA A 115 -16.13 -1.44 -9.52
C ALA A 115 -17.54 -0.97 -9.10
N ASP A 116 -18.59 -1.79 -9.33
CA ASP A 116 -19.98 -1.50 -8.91
C ASP A 116 -20.17 -1.42 -7.37
N GLN A 117 -19.21 -1.89 -6.61
CA GLN A 117 -19.25 -1.85 -5.14
C GLN A 117 -18.38 -0.71 -4.58
N ILE A 118 -17.39 -0.26 -5.35
CA ILE A 118 -16.47 0.82 -4.97
C ILE A 118 -17.03 2.17 -5.40
N PHE A 119 -17.46 2.26 -6.65
CA PHE A 119 -17.83 3.52 -7.27
C PHE A 119 -19.34 3.72 -7.28
N SER A 120 -19.75 4.99 -7.21
CA SER A 120 -21.15 5.34 -7.39
C SER A 120 -21.64 5.01 -8.80
N LYS A 121 -22.94 4.80 -8.91
CA LYS A 121 -23.58 4.56 -10.22
C LYS A 121 -23.26 5.65 -11.24
N SER A 122 -23.12 6.90 -10.81
CA SER A 122 -22.84 8.03 -11.72
C SER A 122 -21.42 7.95 -12.31
N VAL A 123 -20.45 7.48 -11.53
CA VAL A 123 -19.08 7.24 -12.01
C VAL A 123 -19.07 6.05 -12.97
N ILE A 124 -19.73 4.96 -12.60
CA ILE A 124 -19.88 3.74 -13.43
C ILE A 124 -20.55 4.05 -14.77
N ASP A 125 -21.56 4.93 -14.79
CA ASP A 125 -22.24 5.28 -16.02
C ASP A 125 -21.37 6.03 -17.02
N GLN A 126 -20.37 6.78 -16.54
CA GLN A 126 -19.68 7.77 -17.36
C GLN A 126 -18.18 7.54 -17.58
N PHE A 127 -17.57 6.57 -16.86
CA PHE A 127 -16.15 6.25 -17.06
C PHE A 127 -15.94 4.80 -17.51
N ASP A 128 -15.01 4.60 -18.44
CA ASP A 128 -14.35 3.33 -18.55
C ASP A 128 -13.39 3.20 -17.38
N ILE A 129 -13.61 2.23 -16.51
CA ILE A 129 -12.77 1.99 -15.36
C ILE A 129 -11.72 0.94 -15.75
N ILE A 130 -10.46 1.30 -15.60
CA ILE A 130 -9.33 0.45 -15.98
C ILE A 130 -8.40 0.26 -14.78
N ALA A 131 -7.98 -0.97 -14.54
CA ALA A 131 -6.84 -1.29 -13.70
C ALA A 131 -5.83 -2.11 -14.50
N TRP A 132 -4.58 -2.03 -14.07
CA TRP A 132 -3.49 -2.85 -14.62
C TRP A 132 -2.60 -3.32 -13.48
N ASP A 133 -1.94 -4.45 -13.66
CA ASP A 133 -0.88 -4.85 -12.75
C ASP A 133 0.42 -4.14 -13.16
N PRO A 134 0.99 -3.29 -12.30
CA PRO A 134 2.23 -2.61 -12.59
C PRO A 134 3.39 -3.60 -12.80
N ARG A 135 4.50 -3.10 -13.34
CA ARG A 135 5.73 -3.88 -13.53
C ARG A 135 6.15 -4.60 -12.25
N GLY A 136 6.37 -5.90 -12.34
CA GLY A 136 6.75 -6.74 -11.23
C GLY A 136 5.59 -7.17 -10.30
N VAL A 137 4.35 -6.77 -10.58
CA VAL A 137 3.19 -7.01 -9.71
C VAL A 137 2.22 -8.00 -10.35
N GLY A 138 1.64 -8.87 -9.54
CA GLY A 138 0.53 -9.74 -9.92
C GLY A 138 0.79 -10.58 -11.16
N GLN A 139 0.01 -10.38 -12.22
CA GLN A 139 0.12 -11.13 -13.47
C GLN A 139 1.04 -10.44 -14.50
N SER A 140 1.82 -9.42 -14.13
CA SER A 140 2.86 -8.88 -15.02
C SER A 140 3.90 -9.97 -15.35
N ASP A 141 4.48 -9.92 -16.54
CA ASP A 141 5.53 -10.85 -16.94
C ASP A 141 6.81 -10.07 -17.34
N PRO A 142 7.90 -10.21 -16.57
CA PRO A 142 8.03 -10.98 -15.34
C PRO A 142 7.36 -10.31 -14.13
N HIS A 143 7.08 -11.10 -13.07
CA HIS A 143 6.65 -10.63 -11.75
C HIS A 143 7.71 -10.92 -10.68
N ILE A 144 7.64 -10.21 -9.57
CA ILE A 144 8.58 -10.38 -8.46
C ILE A 144 8.18 -11.61 -7.65
N ASP A 145 9.15 -12.49 -7.45
CA ASP A 145 9.07 -13.70 -6.63
C ASP A 145 10.30 -13.75 -5.72
N CYS A 146 10.09 -13.92 -4.42
CA CYS A 146 11.16 -13.91 -3.42
C CYS A 146 11.23 -15.21 -2.63
N VAL A 147 10.11 -15.66 -2.04
CA VAL A 147 10.06 -16.80 -1.13
C VAL A 147 8.78 -17.61 -1.33
N ASP A 148 8.84 -18.91 -1.04
CA ASP A 148 7.66 -19.78 -1.15
C ASP A 148 6.76 -19.71 0.09
N ASN A 149 7.27 -19.21 1.22
CA ASN A 149 6.55 -19.21 2.50
C ASN A 149 6.92 -17.99 3.34
N MET A 150 5.95 -17.11 3.57
CA MET A 150 6.11 -15.92 4.40
C MET A 150 6.32 -16.23 5.88
N ASP A 151 5.81 -17.38 6.37
CA ASP A 151 5.96 -17.81 7.76
C ASP A 151 7.44 -17.92 8.17
N ASP A 152 8.33 -18.34 7.25
CA ASP A 152 9.74 -18.59 7.54
C ASP A 152 10.46 -17.33 8.05
N TYR A 153 9.92 -16.16 7.75
CA TYR A 153 10.45 -14.88 8.22
C TYR A 153 9.48 -14.12 9.14
N PHE A 154 8.25 -13.91 8.73
CA PHE A 154 7.31 -13.07 9.48
C PHE A 154 6.71 -13.73 10.71
N ALA A 155 6.82 -15.05 10.86
CA ALA A 155 6.52 -15.74 12.10
C ALA A 155 7.70 -15.82 13.09
N LEU A 156 8.84 -15.18 12.79
CA LEU A 156 9.92 -15.03 13.75
C LEU A 156 9.55 -13.98 14.82
N ASP A 157 10.22 -14.05 15.98
CA ASP A 157 10.09 -13.02 17.01
C ASP A 157 10.69 -11.68 16.50
N PRO A 158 9.87 -10.61 16.37
CA PRO A 158 10.33 -9.30 15.91
C PRO A 158 11.04 -8.50 17.02
N SER A 159 10.97 -8.93 18.28
CA SER A 159 11.53 -8.26 19.45
C SER A 159 12.60 -9.09 20.18
N PRO A 160 13.61 -9.63 19.50
CA PRO A 160 14.52 -10.63 20.03
C PRO A 160 15.12 -10.23 21.39
N ASP A 161 15.05 -11.14 22.37
CA ASP A 161 15.54 -10.97 23.73
C ASP A 161 16.99 -11.49 23.91
N ASN A 162 17.46 -12.28 22.97
CA ASN A 162 18.77 -12.91 23.04
C ASN A 162 19.48 -12.96 21.68
N GLU A 163 20.78 -13.29 21.71
CA GLU A 163 21.63 -13.33 20.52
C GLU A 163 21.16 -14.37 19.48
N SER A 164 20.56 -15.48 19.91
CA SER A 164 20.08 -16.52 19.01
C SER A 164 18.88 -16.05 18.20
N GLU A 165 17.92 -15.40 18.83
CA GLU A 165 16.75 -14.80 18.16
C GLU A 165 17.15 -13.65 17.22
N THR A 166 18.03 -12.75 17.70
CA THR A 166 18.60 -11.69 16.84
C THR A 166 19.25 -12.28 15.59
N LYS A 167 19.98 -13.39 15.72
CA LYS A 167 20.61 -14.06 14.60
C LYS A 167 19.56 -14.69 13.66
N LEU A 168 18.51 -15.31 14.19
CA LEU A 168 17.42 -15.87 13.36
C LEU A 168 16.75 -14.77 12.56
N LEU A 169 16.40 -13.66 13.19
CA LEU A 169 15.76 -12.53 12.55
C LEU A 169 16.64 -11.93 11.43
N THR A 170 17.92 -11.64 11.72
CA THR A 170 18.84 -11.06 10.72
C THR A 170 19.14 -12.03 9.58
N SER A 171 19.34 -13.32 9.86
CA SER A 171 19.57 -14.31 8.80
C SER A 171 18.30 -14.59 7.97
N GLY A 172 17.11 -14.53 8.57
CA GLY A 172 15.86 -14.63 7.84
C GLY A 172 15.70 -13.50 6.83
N ALA A 173 15.98 -12.26 7.23
CA ALA A 173 15.97 -11.11 6.33
C ALA A 173 16.98 -11.26 5.16
N GLU A 174 18.18 -11.78 5.43
CA GLU A 174 19.17 -12.05 4.40
C GLU A 174 18.68 -13.12 3.41
N VAL A 175 18.04 -14.18 3.91
CA VAL A 175 17.46 -15.25 3.08
C VAL A 175 16.35 -14.68 2.19
N PHE A 176 15.44 -13.88 2.74
CA PHE A 176 14.37 -13.23 1.99
C PHE A 176 14.93 -12.35 0.85
N ALA A 177 15.79 -11.39 1.18
CA ALA A 177 16.41 -10.49 0.19
C ALA A 177 17.22 -11.25 -0.87
N SER A 178 17.92 -12.31 -0.47
CA SER A 178 18.68 -13.16 -1.40
C SER A 178 17.77 -13.99 -2.31
N GLY A 179 16.61 -14.40 -1.81
CA GLY A 179 15.56 -15.06 -2.60
C GLY A 179 15.08 -14.17 -3.75
N CYS A 180 14.69 -12.93 -3.44
CA CYS A 180 14.30 -11.94 -4.45
C CYS A 180 15.39 -11.76 -5.52
N MET A 181 16.64 -11.59 -5.08
CA MET A 181 17.77 -11.44 -6.01
C MET A 181 18.02 -12.66 -6.88
N THR A 182 17.75 -13.85 -6.37
CA THR A 182 18.00 -15.11 -7.10
C THR A 182 16.91 -15.37 -8.12
N ARG A 183 15.65 -15.10 -7.77
CA ARG A 183 14.47 -15.42 -8.60
C ARG A 183 14.13 -14.28 -9.56
N SER A 184 14.34 -13.01 -9.13
CA SER A 184 13.87 -11.83 -9.85
C SER A 184 14.97 -10.80 -10.18
N GLY A 185 16.23 -11.08 -9.86
CA GLY A 185 17.34 -10.12 -9.88
C GLY A 185 17.57 -9.38 -11.19
N ASP A 186 17.26 -9.99 -12.33
CA ASP A 186 17.52 -9.41 -13.66
C ASP A 186 16.67 -8.16 -13.93
N PHE A 187 15.46 -8.07 -13.39
CA PHE A 187 14.55 -6.96 -13.63
C PHE A 187 14.25 -6.10 -12.39
N LEU A 188 14.65 -6.53 -11.18
CA LEU A 188 14.47 -5.75 -9.95
C LEU A 188 14.98 -4.30 -10.04
N PRO A 189 16.08 -3.96 -10.75
CA PRO A 189 16.50 -2.58 -10.89
C PRO A 189 15.53 -1.66 -11.63
N TYR A 190 14.47 -2.20 -12.23
CA TYR A 190 13.57 -1.50 -13.14
C TYR A 190 12.12 -1.39 -12.65
N VAL A 191 11.81 -1.87 -11.42
CA VAL A 191 10.45 -1.87 -10.87
C VAL A 191 10.10 -0.62 -10.06
N SER A 192 10.88 0.46 -10.18
CA SER A 192 10.68 1.69 -9.42
C SER A 192 9.33 2.37 -9.71
N THR A 193 8.81 3.12 -8.74
CA THR A 193 7.61 3.95 -8.89
C THR A 193 7.71 4.94 -10.06
N ILE A 194 8.89 5.49 -10.33
CA ILE A 194 9.11 6.40 -11.48
C ILE A 194 8.86 5.67 -12.80
N ASN A 195 9.36 4.45 -12.93
CA ASN A 195 9.13 3.66 -14.13
C ASN A 195 7.66 3.22 -14.27
N ALA A 196 7.03 2.80 -13.17
CA ALA A 196 5.61 2.45 -13.15
C ALA A 196 4.70 3.65 -13.48
N ALA A 197 5.04 4.85 -13.02
CA ALA A 197 4.36 6.09 -13.39
C ALA A 197 4.52 6.42 -14.89
N SER A 198 5.67 6.08 -15.47
CA SER A 198 5.90 6.22 -16.92
C SER A 198 5.04 5.25 -17.73
N ASP A 199 4.78 4.03 -17.21
CA ASP A 199 3.88 3.06 -17.84
C ASP A 199 2.44 3.58 -17.93
N ILE A 200 2.00 4.42 -16.99
CA ILE A 200 0.68 5.07 -17.06
C ILE A 200 0.55 5.92 -18.33
N ASP A 201 1.60 6.67 -18.70
CA ASP A 201 1.55 7.46 -19.93
C ASP A 201 1.59 6.59 -21.19
N VAL A 202 2.30 5.45 -21.16
CA VAL A 202 2.25 4.47 -22.26
C VAL A 202 0.84 3.90 -22.40
N LEU A 203 0.21 3.48 -21.30
CA LEU A 203 -1.16 2.96 -21.31
C LEU A 203 -2.14 4.02 -21.83
N ARG A 204 -2.07 5.26 -21.31
CA ARG A 204 -2.89 6.39 -21.78
C ARG A 204 -2.82 6.57 -23.30
N ARG A 205 -1.61 6.62 -23.86
CA ARG A 205 -1.41 6.78 -25.32
C ARG A 205 -1.92 5.57 -26.11
N SER A 206 -1.75 4.38 -25.55
CA SER A 206 -2.24 3.14 -26.15
C SER A 206 -3.77 3.05 -26.13
N LEU A 207 -4.41 3.70 -25.16
CA LEU A 207 -5.87 3.91 -25.12
C LEU A 207 -6.33 5.01 -26.09
N ASN A 208 -5.40 5.74 -26.70
CA ASN A 208 -5.65 6.88 -27.57
C ASN A 208 -6.39 8.03 -26.84
N GLU A 209 -6.12 8.21 -25.55
CA GLU A 209 -6.67 9.27 -24.70
C GLU A 209 -5.68 10.43 -24.59
N GLU A 210 -6.16 11.66 -24.80
CA GLU A 210 -5.37 12.86 -24.58
C GLU A 210 -5.18 13.14 -23.09
N LEU A 211 -6.26 13.01 -22.33
CA LEU A 211 -6.33 13.20 -20.88
C LEU A 211 -6.98 11.99 -20.25
N ILE A 212 -6.48 11.54 -19.10
CA ILE A 212 -7.12 10.50 -18.28
C ILE A 212 -7.39 11.00 -16.86
N SER A 213 -8.34 10.34 -16.19
CA SER A 213 -8.57 10.50 -14.77
C SER A 213 -7.88 9.36 -14.01
N TYR A 214 -7.47 9.63 -12.78
CA TYR A 214 -6.76 8.67 -11.93
C TYR A 214 -7.35 8.66 -10.54
N MET A 215 -7.45 7.47 -9.93
CA MET A 215 -7.72 7.30 -8.52
C MET A 215 -6.77 6.28 -7.92
N GLY A 216 -5.93 6.74 -7.00
CA GLY A 216 -4.98 5.91 -6.27
C GLY A 216 -5.32 5.87 -4.80
N PHE A 217 -5.21 4.68 -4.24
CA PHE A 217 -5.37 4.41 -2.82
C PHE A 217 -4.01 4.09 -2.21
N SER A 218 -3.71 4.61 -1.00
CA SER A 218 -2.48 4.27 -0.28
C SER A 218 -1.22 4.52 -1.14
N TYR A 219 -0.35 3.54 -1.35
CA TYR A 219 0.80 3.68 -2.27
C TYR A 219 0.38 4.14 -3.68
N GLY A 220 -0.83 3.80 -4.15
CA GLY A 220 -1.35 4.33 -5.40
C GLY A 220 -1.38 5.86 -5.46
N THR A 221 -1.35 6.52 -4.31
CA THR A 221 -1.22 7.99 -4.22
C THR A 221 0.19 8.46 -4.57
N SER A 222 1.23 7.73 -4.16
CA SER A 222 2.62 7.99 -4.56
C SER A 222 2.82 7.78 -6.06
N LEU A 223 2.24 6.70 -6.60
CA LEU A 223 2.25 6.41 -8.03
C LEU A 223 1.54 7.50 -8.83
N GLY A 224 0.34 7.90 -8.41
CA GLY A 224 -0.44 8.97 -9.06
C GLY A 224 0.22 10.35 -8.95
N ALA A 225 0.79 10.68 -7.80
CA ALA A 225 1.52 11.94 -7.61
C ALA A 225 2.79 11.99 -8.46
N THR A 226 3.51 10.86 -8.59
CA THR A 226 4.68 10.73 -9.47
C THR A 226 4.28 10.90 -10.93
N TRP A 227 3.21 10.23 -11.39
CA TRP A 227 2.69 10.41 -12.73
C TRP A 227 2.26 11.86 -13.01
N ALA A 228 1.51 12.48 -12.09
CA ALA A 228 1.08 13.86 -12.24
C ALA A 228 2.25 14.85 -12.23
N THR A 229 3.37 14.51 -11.59
CA THR A 229 4.60 15.30 -11.62
C THR A 229 5.33 15.17 -12.96
N LEU A 230 5.41 13.95 -13.50
CA LEU A 230 6.10 13.67 -14.77
C LEU A 230 5.31 14.14 -15.99
N PHE A 231 3.98 14.01 -15.95
CA PHE A 231 3.08 14.25 -17.09
C PHE A 231 1.86 15.12 -16.73
N PRO A 232 2.06 16.31 -16.12
CA PRO A 232 0.96 17.12 -15.60
C PRO A 232 -0.08 17.52 -16.66
N GLU A 233 0.36 17.63 -17.93
CA GLU A 233 -0.50 17.99 -19.05
C GLU A 233 -1.48 16.87 -19.46
N THR A 234 -1.28 15.62 -18.98
CA THR A 234 -2.13 14.47 -19.32
C THR A 234 -3.21 14.17 -18.27
N VAL A 235 -3.17 14.92 -17.17
CA VAL A 235 -4.08 14.74 -16.03
C VAL A 235 -5.39 15.50 -16.27
N ARG A 236 -6.51 14.78 -16.44
CA ARG A 236 -7.85 15.38 -16.40
C ARG A 236 -8.28 15.66 -14.97
N ALA A 237 -8.21 14.63 -14.12
CA ALA A 237 -8.55 14.67 -12.70
C ALA A 237 -7.70 13.62 -11.98
N ALA A 238 -7.27 13.90 -10.76
CA ALA A 238 -6.60 12.91 -9.93
C ALA A 238 -7.15 12.97 -8.50
N VAL A 239 -7.42 11.79 -7.92
CA VAL A 239 -7.82 11.59 -6.54
C VAL A 239 -6.80 10.69 -5.87
N LEU A 240 -6.30 11.12 -4.72
CA LEU A 240 -5.28 10.42 -3.94
C LEU A 240 -5.86 10.19 -2.54
N ASP A 241 -6.40 8.98 -2.30
CA ASP A 241 -7.07 8.62 -1.03
C ASP A 241 -6.11 7.84 -0.13
N ALA A 242 -5.98 8.28 1.12
CA ALA A 242 -5.02 7.80 2.09
C ALA A 242 -3.57 8.06 1.62
N ALA A 243 -3.22 9.34 1.50
CA ALA A 243 -2.01 9.74 0.82
C ALA A 243 -0.75 9.51 1.67
N VAL A 244 0.22 8.86 1.05
CA VAL A 244 1.57 8.67 1.59
C VAL A 244 2.32 10.01 1.66
N ASP A 245 3.23 10.17 2.64
CA ASP A 245 4.04 11.39 2.81
C ASP A 245 5.21 11.44 1.79
N PRO A 246 5.18 12.31 0.78
CA PRO A 246 6.25 12.37 -0.22
C PRO A 246 7.50 13.13 0.26
N THR A 247 7.51 13.59 1.51
CA THR A 247 8.60 14.41 2.07
C THR A 247 9.51 13.63 3.01
N LYS A 248 9.12 12.40 3.36
CA LYS A 248 9.86 11.54 4.28
C LYS A 248 10.79 10.59 3.52
N GLY A 249 11.94 10.31 4.11
CA GLY A 249 12.76 9.19 3.73
C GLY A 249 12.23 7.87 4.23
N TYR A 250 12.76 6.80 3.72
CA TYR A 250 12.35 5.43 4.05
C TYR A 250 12.23 5.19 5.56
N VAL A 251 13.24 5.60 6.33
CA VAL A 251 13.26 5.41 7.79
C VAL A 251 12.24 6.30 8.49
N ASP A 252 12.14 7.57 8.12
CA ASP A 252 11.23 8.52 8.77
C ASP A 252 9.76 8.19 8.50
N ASP A 253 9.46 7.66 7.32
CA ASP A 253 8.11 7.22 7.00
C ASP A 253 7.74 5.95 7.76
N LEU A 254 8.68 5.02 7.90
CA LEU A 254 8.53 3.82 8.71
C LEU A 254 8.21 4.18 10.19
N LEU A 255 8.89 5.18 10.73
CA LEU A 255 8.61 5.69 12.07
C LEU A 255 7.23 6.35 12.16
N LEU A 256 6.83 7.11 11.12
CA LEU A 256 5.50 7.72 11.04
C LEU A 256 4.39 6.67 11.06
N GLN A 257 4.54 5.62 10.27
CA GLN A 257 3.58 4.52 10.25
C GLN A 257 3.52 3.74 11.55
N ALA A 258 4.67 3.39 12.12
CA ALA A 258 4.72 2.72 13.42
C ALA A 258 3.92 3.52 14.47
N GLY A 259 4.08 4.84 14.48
CA GLY A 259 3.29 5.75 15.32
C GLY A 259 1.80 5.74 14.99
N GLY A 260 1.44 5.65 13.71
CA GLY A 260 0.04 5.56 13.26
C GLY A 260 -0.65 4.29 13.74
N PHE A 261 -0.01 3.14 13.57
CA PHE A 261 -0.54 1.87 14.07
C PHE A 261 -0.62 1.81 15.60
N GLU A 262 0.37 2.32 16.31
CA GLU A 262 0.30 2.43 17.77
C GLU A 262 -0.84 3.35 18.22
N SER A 263 -1.11 4.44 17.50
CA SER A 263 -2.23 5.34 17.76
C SER A 263 -3.58 4.65 17.55
N SER A 264 -3.74 3.90 16.46
CA SER A 264 -4.96 3.11 16.18
C SER A 264 -5.16 2.04 17.26
N LEU A 265 -4.09 1.32 17.65
CA LEU A 265 -4.14 0.38 18.77
C LEU A 265 -4.60 1.05 20.06
N ASN A 266 -4.06 2.22 20.41
CA ASN A 266 -4.44 2.96 21.62
C ASN A 266 -5.92 3.40 21.56
N THR A 267 -6.45 3.75 20.39
CA THR A 267 -7.87 4.06 20.19
C THR A 267 -8.73 2.80 20.41
N PHE A 268 -8.34 1.65 19.84
CA PHE A 268 -8.99 0.36 20.09
C PHE A 268 -9.00 0.00 21.59
N LEU A 269 -7.86 0.08 22.28
CA LEU A 269 -7.76 -0.23 23.70
C LEU A 269 -8.60 0.73 24.56
N THR A 270 -8.65 2.01 24.23
CA THR A 270 -9.50 3.00 24.88
C THR A 270 -10.98 2.64 24.73
N LYS A 271 -11.41 2.20 23.54
CA LYS A 271 -12.76 1.69 23.29
C LYS A 271 -13.03 0.45 24.12
N CYS A 272 -12.06 -0.48 24.20
CA CYS A 272 -12.15 -1.68 25.04
C CYS A 272 -12.29 -1.36 26.54
N ASN A 273 -11.59 -0.36 27.07
CA ASN A 273 -11.75 0.07 28.45
C ASN A 273 -13.18 0.57 28.75
N THR A 274 -13.83 1.16 27.75
CA THR A 274 -15.21 1.65 27.89
C THR A 274 -16.25 0.54 27.75
N SER A 275 -16.08 -0.36 26.75
CA SER A 275 -17.00 -1.44 26.43
C SER A 275 -16.77 -2.72 27.24
N GLN A 276 -15.65 -2.81 27.98
CA GLN A 276 -15.20 -4.00 28.71
C GLN A 276 -15.02 -5.20 27.76
N CYS A 277 -14.05 -5.07 26.82
CA CYS A 277 -13.73 -6.14 25.88
C CYS A 277 -13.46 -7.48 26.54
N SER A 278 -13.78 -8.56 25.84
CA SER A 278 -13.83 -9.93 26.36
C SER A 278 -12.46 -10.52 26.75
N PHE A 279 -11.36 -9.96 26.27
CA PHE A 279 -9.99 -10.39 26.65
C PHE A 279 -9.51 -9.79 27.97
N MET A 280 -10.25 -8.84 28.57
CA MET A 280 -9.92 -8.21 29.84
C MET A 280 -10.37 -9.05 31.03
N LYS A 281 -9.53 -9.12 32.07
CA LYS A 281 -9.91 -9.71 33.36
C LYS A 281 -10.53 -8.65 34.28
N ILE A 282 -11.26 -9.10 35.27
CA ILE A 282 -11.93 -8.19 36.23
C ILE A 282 -10.89 -7.28 36.92
N GLY A 283 -11.03 -5.97 36.73
CA GLY A 283 -10.15 -4.95 37.30
C GLY A 283 -8.85 -4.70 36.52
N GLU A 284 -8.68 -5.31 35.35
CA GLU A 284 -7.57 -5.09 34.44
C GLU A 284 -7.94 -3.99 33.44
N SER A 285 -6.98 -3.17 33.02
CA SER A 285 -7.13 -2.27 31.87
C SER A 285 -6.96 -3.04 30.57
N ALA A 286 -7.45 -2.49 29.44
CA ALA A 286 -7.27 -3.10 28.14
C ALA A 286 -5.78 -3.15 27.74
N GLU A 287 -5.01 -2.14 28.12
CA GLU A 287 -3.57 -2.06 27.92
C GLU A 287 -2.84 -3.17 28.66
N ASP A 288 -3.13 -3.37 29.98
CA ASP A 288 -2.53 -4.42 30.77
C ASP A 288 -2.89 -5.82 30.25
N ALA A 289 -4.15 -6.00 29.79
CA ALA A 289 -4.61 -7.25 29.21
C ALA A 289 -3.88 -7.57 27.90
N PHE A 290 -3.76 -6.57 27.04
CA PHE A 290 -3.05 -6.67 25.77
C PHE A 290 -1.56 -7.02 25.99
N ASP A 291 -0.88 -6.26 26.85
CA ASP A 291 0.54 -6.47 27.16
C ASP A 291 0.77 -7.88 27.76
N ARG A 292 -0.13 -8.33 28.63
CA ARG A 292 -0.10 -9.69 29.20
C ARG A 292 -0.26 -10.78 28.14
N ILE A 293 -1.14 -10.60 27.17
CA ILE A 293 -1.37 -11.57 26.09
C ILE A 293 -0.13 -11.64 25.19
N LEU A 294 0.41 -10.49 24.74
CA LEU A 294 1.61 -10.47 23.91
C LEU A 294 2.82 -11.08 24.61
N LEU A 295 3.05 -10.75 25.88
CA LEU A 295 4.12 -11.36 26.68
C LEU A 295 3.92 -12.89 26.84
N SER A 296 2.68 -13.35 26.97
CA SER A 296 2.40 -14.78 27.03
C SER A 296 2.72 -15.50 25.71
N LEU A 297 2.41 -14.87 24.57
CA LEU A 297 2.68 -15.41 23.24
C LEU A 297 4.17 -15.43 22.93
N ASP A 298 4.92 -14.46 23.43
CA ASP A 298 6.37 -14.40 23.35
C ASP A 298 7.02 -15.57 24.11
N GLN A 299 6.66 -15.73 25.39
CA GLN A 299 7.27 -16.73 26.27
C GLN A 299 6.74 -18.15 26.03
N ASN A 300 5.51 -18.32 25.60
CA ASN A 300 4.81 -19.59 25.45
C ASN A 300 3.94 -19.58 24.18
N PRO A 301 4.55 -19.69 22.99
CA PRO A 301 3.80 -19.75 21.74
C PRO A 301 2.73 -20.85 21.74
N ILE A 302 1.55 -20.55 21.20
CA ILE A 302 0.42 -21.47 21.12
C ILE A 302 0.55 -22.34 19.88
N ALA A 303 0.50 -23.67 20.04
CA ALA A 303 0.46 -24.60 18.92
C ALA A 303 -0.91 -24.53 18.22
N ASN A 304 -0.89 -24.43 16.91
CA ASN A 304 -2.10 -24.48 16.09
C ASN A 304 -2.51 -25.92 15.74
N GLU A 305 -3.77 -26.13 15.40
CA GLU A 305 -4.31 -27.46 15.05
C GLU A 305 -3.79 -28.00 13.71
N SER A 306 -3.19 -27.14 12.89
CA SER A 306 -2.61 -27.47 11.58
C SER A 306 -1.09 -27.60 11.66
N ASP A 307 -0.45 -28.16 10.63
CA ASP A 307 1.02 -28.19 10.47
C ASP A 307 1.62 -26.78 10.22
N ARG A 308 0.88 -25.73 10.56
CA ARG A 308 1.26 -24.33 10.46
C ARG A 308 2.14 -23.89 11.62
N THR A 309 2.74 -22.73 11.45
CA THR A 309 3.55 -22.08 12.49
C THR A 309 2.79 -21.91 13.82
N PHE A 310 3.52 -21.77 14.91
CA PHE A 310 2.92 -21.42 16.21
C PHE A 310 2.41 -19.99 16.18
N THR A 311 1.32 -19.71 16.89
CA THR A 311 0.91 -18.34 17.21
C THR A 311 1.81 -17.81 18.32
N ASN A 312 2.83 -17.08 17.94
CA ASN A 312 3.78 -16.37 18.78
C ASN A 312 3.54 -14.85 18.69
N GLN A 313 4.42 -14.06 19.28
CA GLN A 313 4.33 -12.60 19.23
C GLN A 313 4.42 -12.05 17.80
N GLY A 314 5.26 -12.61 16.91
CA GLY A 314 5.38 -12.17 15.52
C GLY A 314 4.10 -12.37 14.72
N VAL A 315 3.52 -13.57 14.79
CA VAL A 315 2.21 -13.87 14.18
C VAL A 315 1.12 -12.94 14.73
N ALA A 316 1.10 -12.73 16.05
CA ALA A 316 0.12 -11.86 16.69
C ALA A 316 0.28 -10.40 16.25
N GLN A 317 1.50 -9.83 16.26
CA GLN A 317 1.73 -8.43 15.88
C GLN A 317 1.34 -8.15 14.43
N THR A 318 1.69 -9.05 13.49
CA THR A 318 1.30 -8.92 12.08
C THR A 318 -0.22 -8.97 11.91
N GLY A 319 -0.89 -9.96 12.51
CA GLY A 319 -2.35 -10.07 12.45
C GLY A 319 -3.07 -8.88 13.11
N ILE A 320 -2.54 -8.37 14.23
CA ILE A 320 -3.04 -7.16 14.90
C ILE A 320 -2.87 -5.94 13.99
N ALA A 321 -1.70 -5.75 13.38
CA ALA A 321 -1.47 -4.65 12.45
C ALA A 321 -2.48 -4.70 11.29
N GLY A 322 -2.70 -5.87 10.69
CA GLY A 322 -3.74 -6.06 9.67
C GLY A 322 -5.14 -5.63 10.14
N ALA A 323 -5.52 -5.98 11.37
CA ALA A 323 -6.82 -5.62 11.93
C ALA A 323 -6.96 -4.13 12.32
N LEU A 324 -5.86 -3.38 12.36
CA LEU A 324 -5.86 -1.94 12.69
C LEU A 324 -6.01 -1.02 11.47
N TYR A 325 -6.15 -1.58 10.26
CA TYR A 325 -6.45 -0.80 9.07
C TYR A 325 -7.84 -0.15 9.09
N GLY A 326 -8.75 -0.63 9.94
CA GLY A 326 -10.04 -0.01 10.13
C GLY A 326 -10.83 -0.59 11.31
N ASP A 327 -11.65 0.26 11.94
CA ASP A 327 -12.41 -0.11 13.14
C ASP A 327 -13.49 -1.17 12.86
N TYR A 328 -13.83 -1.41 11.62
CA TYR A 328 -14.72 -2.51 11.21
C TYR A 328 -14.11 -3.91 11.47
N GLN A 329 -12.79 -4.03 11.61
CA GLN A 329 -12.09 -5.26 11.97
C GLN A 329 -11.91 -5.44 13.49
N TRP A 330 -12.12 -4.40 14.30
CA TRP A 330 -11.90 -4.45 15.74
C TRP A 330 -12.70 -5.52 16.49
N PRO A 331 -13.97 -5.84 16.10
CA PRO A 331 -14.66 -6.99 16.70
C PRO A 331 -13.97 -8.34 16.48
N GLN A 332 -13.34 -8.54 15.32
CA GLN A 332 -12.55 -9.75 15.03
C GLN A 332 -11.24 -9.76 15.84
N LEU A 333 -10.57 -8.61 15.94
CA LEU A 333 -9.38 -8.44 16.78
C LEU A 333 -9.67 -8.73 18.26
N GLU A 334 -10.76 -8.18 18.80
CA GLU A 334 -11.20 -8.48 20.19
C GLU A 334 -11.39 -9.98 20.40
N SER A 335 -12.08 -10.63 19.47
CA SER A 335 -12.34 -12.07 19.54
C SER A 335 -11.06 -12.88 19.47
N ALA A 336 -10.10 -12.49 18.63
CA ALA A 336 -8.82 -13.16 18.46
C ALA A 336 -7.93 -13.03 19.71
N LEU A 337 -7.88 -11.83 20.33
CA LEU A 337 -7.17 -11.61 21.58
C LEU A 337 -7.79 -12.41 22.73
N SER A 338 -9.13 -12.48 22.79
CA SER A 338 -9.84 -13.29 23.80
C SER A 338 -9.56 -14.79 23.66
N ALA A 339 -9.53 -15.30 22.43
CA ALA A 339 -9.20 -16.69 22.16
C ALA A 339 -7.75 -17.02 22.56
N ALA A 340 -6.81 -16.13 22.21
CA ALA A 340 -5.40 -16.29 22.58
C ALA A 340 -5.18 -16.32 24.10
N ASP A 341 -5.89 -15.47 24.89
CA ASP A 341 -5.84 -15.52 26.35
C ASP A 341 -6.37 -16.84 26.94
N LEU A 342 -7.20 -17.55 26.20
CA LEU A 342 -7.72 -18.87 26.57
C LEU A 342 -6.88 -20.04 26.01
N GLY A 343 -5.78 -19.76 25.31
CA GLY A 343 -4.87 -20.76 24.73
C GLY A 343 -5.25 -21.25 23.34
N ASP A 344 -6.14 -20.54 22.63
CA ASP A 344 -6.46 -20.77 21.22
C ASP A 344 -5.83 -19.69 20.34
N GLY A 345 -4.76 -20.03 19.62
CA GLY A 345 -4.03 -19.14 18.74
C GLY A 345 -4.61 -19.02 17.34
N GLN A 346 -5.54 -19.90 16.97
CA GLN A 346 -6.04 -19.97 15.59
C GLN A 346 -6.67 -18.66 15.06
N PRO A 347 -7.45 -17.88 15.83
CA PRO A 347 -8.00 -16.64 15.33
C PRO A 347 -6.95 -15.55 15.05
N LEU A 348 -5.85 -15.50 15.80
CA LEU A 348 -4.72 -14.59 15.48
C LEU A 348 -3.96 -15.09 14.23
N LEU A 349 -3.80 -16.39 14.06
CA LEU A 349 -3.21 -16.96 12.84
C LEU A 349 -4.08 -16.66 11.60
N ILE A 350 -5.40 -16.64 11.73
CA ILE A 350 -6.31 -16.24 10.64
C ILE A 350 -6.07 -14.78 10.25
N LEU A 351 -5.93 -13.88 11.22
CA LEU A 351 -5.60 -12.47 10.93
C LEU A 351 -4.23 -12.33 10.25
N PHE A 352 -3.26 -13.14 10.66
CA PHE A 352 -1.95 -13.20 10.03
C PHE A 352 -2.06 -13.73 8.58
N ASP A 353 -2.83 -14.77 8.35
CA ASP A 353 -3.08 -15.33 7.01
C ASP A 353 -3.83 -14.34 6.11
N GLU A 354 -4.82 -13.64 6.65
CA GLU A 354 -5.53 -12.57 5.95
C GLU A 354 -4.57 -11.43 5.54
N TYR A 355 -3.60 -11.07 6.39
CA TYR A 355 -2.60 -10.06 6.07
C TYR A 355 -1.71 -10.45 4.88
N PHE A 356 -1.39 -11.72 4.71
CA PHE A 356 -0.58 -12.23 3.60
C PHE A 356 -1.39 -12.75 2.41
N GLY A 357 -2.70 -12.49 2.34
CA GLY A 357 -3.55 -12.97 1.25
C GLY A 357 -3.56 -14.49 1.10
N ARG A 358 -3.31 -15.22 2.19
CA ARG A 358 -3.25 -16.67 2.15
C ARG A 358 -4.62 -17.25 1.83
N ASP A 359 -4.69 -18.02 0.75
CA ASP A 359 -5.91 -18.68 0.32
C ASP A 359 -6.18 -20.01 1.07
N SER A 360 -7.30 -20.64 0.77
CA SER A 360 -7.69 -21.92 1.37
C SER A 360 -6.79 -23.09 0.96
N SER A 361 -5.93 -22.96 -0.04
CA SER A 361 -4.91 -23.95 -0.43
C SER A 361 -3.61 -23.77 0.35
N GLY A 362 -3.47 -22.68 1.09
CA GLY A 362 -2.30 -22.32 1.86
C GLY A 362 -1.26 -21.51 1.08
N LEU A 363 -1.56 -21.10 -0.15
CA LEU A 363 -0.69 -20.23 -0.94
C LEU A 363 -0.94 -18.77 -0.57
N THR A 364 0.13 -18.01 -0.39
CA THR A 364 0.10 -16.55 -0.30
C THR A 364 0.10 -15.96 -1.71
N ASP A 365 -0.48 -14.78 -1.88
CA ASP A 365 -0.23 -14.02 -3.08
C ASP A 365 1.18 -13.39 -3.04
N ASP A 366 1.71 -12.98 -4.20
CA ASP A 366 3.06 -12.44 -4.33
C ASP A 366 3.10 -10.92 -4.02
N SER A 367 2.05 -10.37 -3.41
CA SER A 367 1.92 -8.92 -3.19
C SER A 367 3.02 -8.37 -2.28
N LEU A 368 3.41 -9.14 -1.26
CA LEU A 368 4.45 -8.72 -0.33
C LEU A 368 5.87 -8.86 -0.93
N ASP A 369 6.10 -9.84 -1.80
CA ASP A 369 7.33 -9.95 -2.56
C ASP A 369 7.52 -8.72 -3.45
N ALA A 370 6.47 -8.34 -4.17
CA ALA A 370 6.43 -7.14 -4.98
C ALA A 370 6.56 -5.85 -4.14
N TYR A 371 5.93 -5.84 -2.96
CA TYR A 371 6.08 -4.76 -1.99
C TYR A 371 7.54 -4.49 -1.67
N PHE A 372 8.30 -5.50 -1.23
CA PHE A 372 9.72 -5.34 -0.91
C PHE A 372 10.57 -5.02 -2.14
N GLY A 373 10.26 -5.63 -3.29
CA GLY A 373 10.95 -5.35 -4.54
C GLY A 373 10.90 -3.88 -4.92
N ILE A 374 9.74 -3.26 -4.80
CA ILE A 374 9.50 -1.85 -5.13
C ILE A 374 10.00 -0.93 -4.01
N SER A 375 9.59 -1.16 -2.76
CA SER A 375 9.93 -0.30 -1.63
C SER A 375 11.43 -0.24 -1.35
N CYS A 376 12.13 -1.39 -1.41
CA CYS A 376 13.57 -1.41 -1.22
C CYS A 376 14.34 -0.77 -2.39
N LEU A 377 13.76 -0.70 -3.58
CA LEU A 377 14.35 0.02 -4.72
C LEU A 377 14.12 1.53 -4.63
N ASP A 378 12.93 1.95 -4.20
CA ASP A 378 12.52 3.36 -4.15
C ASP A 378 13.09 4.12 -2.95
N ARG A 379 13.74 3.43 -1.99
CA ARG A 379 14.38 4.10 -0.86
C ARG A 379 15.43 5.12 -1.34
N ASP A 380 15.59 6.18 -0.58
CA ASP A 380 16.46 7.31 -0.90
C ASP A 380 17.95 7.02 -0.69
N GLU A 381 18.30 6.15 0.27
CA GLU A 381 19.66 5.79 0.60
C GLU A 381 19.82 4.30 1.00
N PRO A 382 21.04 3.76 0.89
CA PRO A 382 21.34 2.43 1.39
C PRO A 382 21.19 2.38 2.91
N ILE A 383 20.64 1.29 3.43
CA ILE A 383 20.54 1.01 4.86
C ILE A 383 21.37 -0.23 5.16
N THR A 384 22.03 -0.25 6.31
CA THR A 384 22.75 -1.43 6.78
C THR A 384 21.93 -2.19 7.85
N PRO A 385 22.16 -3.51 8.02
CA PRO A 385 21.50 -4.26 9.09
C PRO A 385 21.73 -3.68 10.49
N ASP A 386 22.93 -3.16 10.77
CA ASP A 386 23.21 -2.50 12.05
C ASP A 386 22.39 -1.21 12.26
N GLN A 387 22.17 -0.44 11.20
CA GLN A 387 21.26 0.73 11.27
C GLN A 387 19.82 0.30 11.57
N GLY A 388 19.33 -0.76 10.91
CA GLY A 388 18.00 -1.32 11.17
C GLY A 388 17.84 -1.74 12.64
N LEU A 389 18.77 -2.50 13.18
CA LEU A 389 18.74 -2.93 14.58
C LEU A 389 18.85 -1.76 15.58
N ASN A 390 19.59 -0.71 15.25
CA ASN A 390 19.75 0.46 16.10
C ASN A 390 18.47 1.33 16.20
N LEU A 391 17.51 1.17 15.29
CA LEU A 391 16.21 1.85 15.37
C LEU A 391 15.28 1.26 16.44
N LYS A 392 15.62 0.09 17.03
CA LYS A 392 14.80 -0.55 18.06
C LYS A 392 14.41 0.42 19.18
N SER A 393 15.35 1.25 19.67
CA SER A 393 15.05 2.21 20.74
C SER A 393 14.10 3.32 20.29
N GLY A 394 14.29 3.88 19.09
CA GLY A 394 13.40 4.90 18.53
C GLY A 394 11.99 4.38 18.26
N LEU A 395 11.89 3.16 17.73
CA LEU A 395 10.59 2.49 17.54
C LEU A 395 9.89 2.19 18.87
N GLN A 396 10.61 1.74 19.90
CA GLN A 396 10.03 1.53 21.24
C GLN A 396 9.52 2.81 21.88
N ASP A 397 10.13 3.97 21.59
CA ASP A 397 9.66 5.26 22.10
C ASP A 397 8.37 5.74 21.39
N ILE A 398 8.22 5.43 20.10
CA ILE A 398 7.09 5.87 19.25
C ILE A 398 5.95 4.86 19.29
N ALA A 399 6.26 3.57 19.20
CA ALA A 399 5.32 2.46 19.13
C ALA A 399 5.75 1.33 20.08
N PRO A 400 5.53 1.51 21.40
CA PRO A 400 6.04 0.58 22.40
C PRO A 400 5.50 -0.84 22.31
N ARG A 401 4.33 -1.05 21.71
CA ARG A 401 3.69 -2.36 21.57
C ARG A 401 3.88 -2.99 20.22
N LEU A 402 3.84 -2.19 19.14
CA LEU A 402 3.87 -2.71 17.78
C LEU A 402 5.18 -2.42 17.03
N GLY A 403 6.01 -1.48 17.53
CA GLY A 403 7.20 -1.00 16.82
C GLY A 403 8.22 -2.07 16.44
N ALA A 404 8.26 -3.20 17.14
CA ALA A 404 9.18 -4.28 16.83
C ALA A 404 8.94 -4.90 15.43
N GLY A 405 7.69 -4.99 14.96
CA GLY A 405 7.35 -5.53 13.64
C GLY A 405 8.01 -4.75 12.49
N TRP A 406 8.18 -3.44 12.63
CA TRP A 406 8.83 -2.60 11.60
C TRP A 406 10.33 -2.87 11.45
N ILE A 407 10.99 -3.46 12.47
CA ILE A 407 12.40 -3.88 12.35
C ILE A 407 12.53 -5.01 11.32
N GLN A 408 11.57 -5.94 11.28
CA GLN A 408 11.59 -7.04 10.31
C GLN A 408 11.62 -6.51 8.88
N GLU A 409 10.76 -5.57 8.55
CA GLU A 409 10.71 -4.98 7.21
C GLU A 409 11.98 -4.23 6.85
N MET A 410 12.48 -3.42 7.77
CA MET A 410 13.71 -2.69 7.55
C MET A 410 14.89 -3.60 7.29
N LEU A 411 14.99 -4.74 7.99
CA LEU A 411 16.09 -5.68 7.81
C LEU A 411 16.10 -6.32 6.42
N ILE A 412 14.94 -6.51 5.78
CA ILE A 412 14.89 -6.97 4.38
C ILE A 412 15.57 -5.95 3.46
N CYS A 413 15.15 -4.67 3.52
CA CYS A 413 15.73 -3.62 2.70
C CYS A 413 17.22 -3.35 3.04
N ALA A 414 17.63 -3.57 4.30
CA ALA A 414 19.03 -3.46 4.72
C ALA A 414 19.93 -4.54 4.09
N ASN A 415 19.34 -5.67 3.68
CA ASN A 415 20.05 -6.74 2.96
C ASN A 415 19.89 -6.65 1.44
N TRP A 416 19.15 -5.66 0.94
CA TRP A 416 18.86 -5.50 -0.49
C TRP A 416 20.11 -5.11 -1.27
N LYS A 417 20.42 -5.84 -2.34
CA LYS A 417 21.66 -5.67 -3.13
C LYS A 417 21.52 -4.71 -4.31
N VAL A 418 20.28 -4.42 -4.73
CA VAL A 418 20.04 -3.42 -5.78
C VAL A 418 20.24 -2.03 -5.18
N ALA A 419 20.96 -1.18 -5.89
CA ALA A 419 21.18 0.19 -5.47
C ALA A 419 19.84 0.96 -5.41
N PRO A 420 19.61 1.79 -4.38
CA PRO A 420 18.42 2.60 -4.30
C PRO A 420 18.35 3.57 -5.48
N ARG A 421 17.12 3.79 -5.97
CA ARG A 421 16.83 4.74 -7.05
C ARG A 421 16.37 6.10 -6.51
N GLY A 422 15.83 6.11 -5.29
CA GLY A 422 15.19 7.29 -4.71
C GLY A 422 13.86 7.64 -5.37
N GLY A 423 13.14 8.54 -4.73
CA GLY A 423 11.88 9.09 -5.25
C GLY A 423 12.09 10.38 -6.05
N LEU A 424 11.03 10.80 -6.70
CA LEU A 424 10.95 12.10 -7.37
C LEU A 424 10.45 13.17 -6.39
N ALA A 425 11.01 14.38 -6.44
CA ALA A 425 10.42 15.51 -5.74
C ALA A 425 9.03 15.81 -6.32
N ILE A 426 7.99 15.59 -5.53
CA ILE A 426 6.60 15.73 -5.98
C ILE A 426 6.24 17.20 -6.14
N ARG A 427 5.77 17.52 -7.35
CA ARG A 427 5.19 18.82 -7.70
C ARG A 427 4.37 18.66 -8.98
N ALA A 428 3.07 18.88 -8.92
CA ALA A 428 2.19 18.71 -10.06
C ALA A 428 1.51 20.04 -10.45
N GLU A 429 1.85 20.55 -11.62
CA GLU A 429 1.23 21.76 -12.21
C GLU A 429 0.12 21.34 -13.18
N THR A 430 -0.89 20.66 -12.67
CA THR A 430 -2.04 20.15 -13.43
C THR A 430 -3.07 21.27 -13.71
N THR A 431 -3.88 21.11 -14.75
CA THR A 431 -4.94 22.07 -15.07
C THR A 431 -5.99 22.15 -13.98
N ASN A 432 -6.38 21.02 -13.41
CA ASN A 432 -7.33 20.94 -12.30
C ASN A 432 -6.59 20.55 -11.01
N ARG A 433 -7.01 21.11 -9.88
CA ARG A 433 -6.39 20.77 -8.59
C ARG A 433 -6.62 19.30 -8.26
N ILE A 434 -5.57 18.63 -7.80
CA ILE A 434 -5.66 17.25 -7.33
C ILE A 434 -6.44 17.21 -6.02
N VAL A 435 -7.34 16.24 -5.88
CA VAL A 435 -8.06 15.99 -4.61
C VAL A 435 -7.27 14.97 -3.81
N VAL A 436 -6.84 15.36 -2.62
CA VAL A 436 -6.13 14.48 -1.69
C VAL A 436 -7.04 14.23 -0.49
N VAL A 437 -7.26 12.97 -0.20
CA VAL A 437 -8.15 12.53 0.89
C VAL A 437 -7.31 11.88 1.98
N GLY A 438 -7.65 12.15 3.24
CA GLY A 438 -7.05 11.48 4.38
C GLY A 438 -8.02 11.34 5.53
N SER A 439 -7.76 10.39 6.41
CA SER A 439 -8.57 10.12 7.59
C SER A 439 -7.83 10.52 8.88
N THR A 440 -8.58 10.95 9.89
CA THR A 440 -8.00 11.28 11.21
C THR A 440 -7.52 10.05 11.96
N GLY A 441 -8.09 8.87 11.67
CA GLY A 441 -7.74 7.60 12.31
C GLY A 441 -7.02 6.62 11.36
N ASP A 442 -6.37 7.12 10.31
CA ASP A 442 -5.58 6.28 9.41
C ASP A 442 -4.29 5.81 10.08
N ALA A 443 -4.16 4.51 10.27
CA ALA A 443 -2.99 3.88 10.87
C ALA A 443 -1.81 3.79 9.88
N ALA A 444 -2.07 3.49 8.62
CA ALA A 444 -1.05 3.19 7.62
C ALA A 444 -0.48 4.45 6.95
N THR A 445 -1.34 5.44 6.65
CA THR A 445 -0.94 6.73 6.06
C THR A 445 -1.50 7.88 6.92
N PRO A 446 -0.88 8.17 8.07
CA PRO A 446 -1.36 9.18 8.99
C PRO A 446 -1.63 10.52 8.32
N LEU A 447 -2.67 11.24 8.77
CA LEU A 447 -3.14 12.51 8.18
C LEU A 447 -2.03 13.56 8.01
N GLU A 448 -0.94 13.48 8.78
CA GLU A 448 0.25 14.33 8.59
C GLU A 448 0.84 14.15 7.19
N GLY A 449 1.02 12.90 6.74
CA GLY A 449 1.51 12.59 5.41
C GLY A 449 0.60 13.11 4.30
N THR A 450 -0.72 12.96 4.47
CA THR A 450 -1.71 13.53 3.54
C THR A 450 -1.58 15.06 3.43
N ARG A 451 -1.35 15.78 4.52
CA ARG A 451 -1.11 17.24 4.52
C ARG A 451 0.18 17.61 3.79
N ASN A 452 1.22 16.81 3.98
CA ASN A 452 2.49 16.99 3.31
C ASN A 452 2.38 16.72 1.81
N MET A 453 1.59 15.72 1.40
CA MET A 453 1.27 15.47 -0.03
C MET A 453 0.60 16.68 -0.68
N VAL A 454 -0.43 17.28 -0.04
CA VAL A 454 -1.08 18.49 -0.54
C VAL A 454 -0.08 19.65 -0.72
N THR A 455 0.81 19.80 0.25
CA THR A 455 1.84 20.86 0.21
C THR A 455 2.86 20.60 -0.90
N ALA A 456 3.30 19.39 -1.08
CA ALA A 456 4.28 19.00 -2.09
C ALA A 456 3.72 19.17 -3.52
N LEU A 457 2.50 18.75 -3.76
CA LEU A 457 1.81 18.90 -5.05
C LEU A 457 1.65 20.37 -5.46
N GLY A 458 1.44 21.27 -4.50
CA GLY A 458 1.27 22.70 -4.74
C GLY A 458 -0.11 23.09 -5.29
N GLN A 459 -0.67 22.35 -6.22
CA GLN A 459 -2.02 22.55 -6.77
C GLN A 459 -2.95 21.39 -6.37
N ALA A 460 -3.26 21.33 -5.07
CA ALA A 460 -4.13 20.30 -4.51
C ALA A 460 -5.11 20.88 -3.50
N ARG A 461 -6.15 20.11 -3.15
CA ARG A 461 -7.04 20.40 -2.03
C ARG A 461 -7.18 19.17 -1.14
N LEU A 462 -7.37 19.41 0.14
CA LEU A 462 -7.47 18.39 1.17
C LEU A 462 -8.94 18.11 1.52
N VAL A 463 -9.32 16.83 1.55
CA VAL A 463 -10.57 16.36 2.13
C VAL A 463 -10.24 15.46 3.33
N ILE A 464 -10.80 15.75 4.49
CA ILE A 464 -10.53 15.04 5.73
C ILE A 464 -11.77 14.29 6.17
N SER A 465 -11.63 12.96 6.31
CA SER A 465 -12.62 12.09 6.93
C SER A 465 -12.35 11.93 8.43
N PRO A 466 -13.37 11.86 9.29
CA PRO A 466 -13.21 11.57 10.71
C PRO A 466 -13.17 10.07 11.05
N LEU A 467 -13.16 9.18 10.05
CA LEU A 467 -13.24 7.74 10.28
C LEU A 467 -11.92 7.16 10.83
N GLU A 468 -12.04 6.09 11.59
CA GLU A 468 -10.93 5.27 12.10
C GLU A 468 -10.62 4.17 11.07
N GLN A 469 -10.15 4.56 9.89
CA GLN A 469 -9.80 3.61 8.83
C GLN A 469 -8.85 4.19 7.80
N HIS A 470 -8.13 3.29 7.15
CA HIS A 470 -7.32 3.53 5.97
C HIS A 470 -8.21 3.54 4.72
N THR A 471 -8.12 4.59 3.90
CA THR A 471 -8.98 4.87 2.74
C THR A 471 -10.46 5.11 3.10
N THR A 472 -11.10 6.11 2.51
CA THR A 472 -12.43 6.53 2.94
C THR A 472 -13.43 6.75 1.81
N TYR A 473 -12.99 6.75 0.56
CA TYR A 473 -13.90 6.74 -0.57
C TYR A 473 -14.75 5.45 -0.58
N GLY A 474 -16.04 5.60 -0.83
CA GLY A 474 -17.01 4.50 -0.80
C GLY A 474 -17.54 4.17 0.60
N THR A 475 -16.87 4.60 1.67
CA THR A 475 -17.32 4.38 3.06
C THR A 475 -17.79 5.67 3.73
N ASP A 476 -17.09 6.78 3.55
CA ASP A 476 -17.53 8.10 3.98
C ASP A 476 -18.37 8.75 2.89
N THR A 477 -19.66 8.98 3.17
CA THR A 477 -20.61 9.54 2.19
C THR A 477 -20.26 10.97 1.77
N CYS A 478 -19.70 11.78 2.67
CA CYS A 478 -19.26 13.14 2.37
C CYS A 478 -18.02 13.12 1.44
N VAL A 479 -17.03 12.29 1.76
CA VAL A 479 -15.86 12.08 0.89
C VAL A 479 -16.28 11.58 -0.48
N THR A 480 -17.11 10.54 -0.52
CA THR A 480 -17.60 9.93 -1.77
C THR A 480 -18.27 10.97 -2.64
N LYS A 481 -19.16 11.79 -2.06
CA LYS A 481 -19.85 12.85 -2.81
C LYS A 481 -18.88 13.89 -3.38
N ILE A 482 -17.88 14.34 -2.60
CA ILE A 482 -16.90 15.34 -3.04
C ILE A 482 -16.05 14.80 -4.18
N VAL A 483 -15.60 13.54 -4.06
CA VAL A 483 -14.79 12.87 -5.06
C VAL A 483 -15.59 12.63 -6.34
N ASP A 484 -16.82 12.15 -6.24
CA ASP A 484 -17.69 11.94 -7.40
C ASP A 484 -17.98 13.26 -8.13
N ASP A 485 -18.37 14.33 -7.41
CA ASP A 485 -18.59 15.64 -7.99
C ASP A 485 -17.34 16.19 -8.71
N TYR A 486 -16.15 15.88 -8.18
CA TYR A 486 -14.89 16.25 -8.81
C TYR A 486 -14.58 15.39 -10.05
N LEU A 487 -14.67 14.07 -9.96
CA LEU A 487 -14.43 13.17 -11.09
C LEU A 487 -15.38 13.44 -12.25
N LEU A 488 -16.66 13.63 -11.96
CA LEU A 488 -17.70 13.84 -12.99
C LEU A 488 -17.63 15.25 -13.60
N ASN A 489 -17.57 16.27 -12.76
CA ASN A 489 -17.82 17.66 -13.15
C ASN A 489 -16.61 18.59 -13.00
N LEU A 490 -15.46 18.07 -12.54
CA LEU A 490 -14.28 18.85 -12.16
C LEU A 490 -14.63 19.95 -11.13
N THR A 491 -15.61 19.64 -10.25
CA THR A 491 -16.06 20.59 -9.23
C THR A 491 -14.91 20.92 -8.28
N ASP A 492 -14.50 22.16 -8.29
CA ASP A 492 -13.51 22.67 -7.32
C ASP A 492 -14.17 22.97 -5.97
N GLY A 493 -13.40 23.23 -4.94
CA GLY A 493 -13.87 23.48 -3.60
C GLY A 493 -12.85 24.23 -2.74
N PRO A 494 -13.11 24.37 -1.43
CA PRO A 494 -12.14 24.96 -0.50
C PRO A 494 -10.81 24.20 -0.49
N ASP A 495 -9.75 24.87 -0.05
CA ASP A 495 -8.42 24.25 0.09
C ASP A 495 -8.45 23.08 1.09
N ILE A 496 -9.29 23.17 2.12
CA ILE A 496 -9.53 22.14 3.11
C ILE A 496 -11.02 21.98 3.31
N THR A 497 -11.51 20.75 3.21
CA THR A 497 -12.88 20.35 3.60
C THR A 497 -12.79 19.27 4.65
N THR A 498 -13.46 19.44 5.77
CA THR A 498 -13.57 18.38 6.80
C THR A 498 -14.99 17.84 6.76
N CYS A 499 -15.11 16.53 6.62
CA CYS A 499 -16.38 15.81 6.71
C CYS A 499 -16.78 15.63 8.17
N ASP A 500 -18.07 15.67 8.48
CA ASP A 500 -18.58 15.49 9.85
C ASP A 500 -18.85 14.01 10.12
N SER A 501 -18.56 13.55 11.35
CA SER A 501 -18.84 12.20 11.83
C SER A 501 -20.34 11.99 12.06
N GLY A 502 -21.17 11.99 11.03
CA GLY A 502 -22.60 11.78 11.24
C GLY A 502 -23.51 12.28 10.13
N ALA A 503 -23.00 12.41 8.91
CA ALA A 503 -23.82 12.70 7.74
C ALA A 503 -24.25 11.41 7.01
#